data_41419aedce4f8f9540cbe6828ed8a479
#
_entry.id   41419aedce4f8f9540cbe6828ed8a479
#
_cell.length_a   1.000
_cell.length_b   1.000
_cell.length_c   1.000
_cell.angle_alpha   90.00
_cell.angle_beta   90.00
_cell.angle_gamma   90.00
#
_symmetry.space_group_name_H-M   'P 1'
#
loop_
_entity.id
_entity.type
_entity.pdbx_description
1 polymer ?
#
loop_
_entity_poly.entity_id
_entity_poly.type
_entity_poly.pdbx_seq_one_letter_code
_entity_poly.pdbx_strand_id
1 'polypeptide(L)'
;MKKNMNSLFRLLLLSITAITLTACSDDDEGAPRIDSVWYNMVSRPIEQALCAYPGQTLCLHGSGFGGLKQVIVNDTEINLNTLFVYESSSNITFQLPANVNTTGDYIKVVTAGGQATIPFVVRPASEKPEITAFSATTLIAGRTLTITGVNLEGATEVWLPLAFDGRVKCEFDPTQISSDNTIHVIIPADVTFATGQCEVVMEKQDALRDITYTEKVFSASTNFK
;
A
#
# COMPACT_ATOMS: atom_id res chain seq x y z
N MET A 1 -72.76 16.01 29.76
CA MET A 1 -71.81 15.43 28.79
C MET A 1 -70.67 16.43 28.43
N LYS A 2 -69.76 16.80 29.39
CA LYS A 2 -68.65 17.72 29.15
C LYS A 2 -67.30 17.29 29.78
N LYS A 3 -67.18 16.01 30.15
CA LYS A 3 -66.02 15.56 30.96
C LYS A 3 -64.97 14.73 30.23
N ASN A 4 -65.19 14.32 28.98
CA ASN A 4 -64.26 13.42 28.26
C ASN A 4 -63.44 14.07 27.18
N MET A 5 -63.66 15.34 26.85
CA MET A 5 -62.91 16.01 25.76
C MET A 5 -61.51 16.49 26.20
N ASN A 6 -61.33 16.79 27.49
CA ASN A 6 -60.06 17.23 28.00
C ASN A 6 -59.02 16.10 28.21
N SER A 7 -59.54 14.86 28.34
CA SER A 7 -58.65 13.69 28.49
C SER A 7 -58.07 13.25 27.13
N LEU A 8 -58.85 13.31 26.08
CA LEU A 8 -58.39 12.97 24.74
C LEU A 8 -57.40 14.02 24.19
N PHE A 9 -57.60 15.31 24.54
CA PHE A 9 -56.69 16.36 24.13
C PHE A 9 -55.32 16.31 24.88
N ARG A 10 -55.34 15.83 26.15
CA ARG A 10 -54.10 15.60 26.89
C ARG A 10 -53.37 14.38 26.42
N LEU A 11 -54.05 13.35 25.94
CA LEU A 11 -53.42 12.17 25.36
C LEU A 11 -52.81 12.46 23.98
N LEU A 12 -53.43 13.39 23.20
CA LEU A 12 -52.93 13.80 21.89
C LEU A 12 -51.69 14.73 22.01
N LEU A 13 -51.60 15.51 23.11
CA LEU A 13 -50.45 16.39 23.34
C LEU A 13 -49.23 15.64 23.89
N LEU A 14 -49.39 14.44 24.48
CA LEU A 14 -48.28 13.61 24.98
C LEU A 14 -47.65 12.74 23.90
N SER A 15 -48.31 12.56 22.75
CA SER A 15 -47.79 11.75 21.65
C SER A 15 -46.93 12.55 20.62
N ILE A 16 -46.78 13.89 20.81
CA ILE A 16 -46.05 14.75 19.86
C ILE A 16 -44.64 15.09 20.38
N THR A 17 -44.28 14.69 21.62
CA THR A 17 -42.97 15.02 22.20
C THR A 17 -41.93 13.91 22.13
N ALA A 18 -42.12 12.90 21.28
CA ALA A 18 -41.10 11.89 20.97
C ALA A 18 -40.62 11.97 19.51
N ILE A 19 -40.61 13.19 18.93
CA ILE A 19 -39.71 13.46 17.83
C ILE A 19 -38.36 13.72 18.50
N THR A 20 -37.62 12.64 18.74
CA THR A 20 -36.19 12.74 18.95
C THR A 20 -35.66 13.47 17.73
N LEU A 21 -35.24 14.71 17.93
CA LEU A 21 -34.26 15.33 17.07
C LEU A 21 -33.05 14.41 17.11
N THR A 22 -32.99 13.43 16.20
CA THR A 22 -31.71 12.96 15.75
C THR A 22 -31.05 14.17 15.15
N ALA A 23 -30.25 14.85 15.95
CA ALA A 23 -29.26 15.74 15.41
C ALA A 23 -28.52 14.89 14.38
N CYS A 24 -28.64 15.22 13.10
CA CYS A 24 -27.64 14.86 12.13
C CYS A 24 -26.34 15.46 12.70
N SER A 25 -25.58 14.66 13.42
CA SER A 25 -24.16 14.89 13.46
C SER A 25 -23.69 14.59 12.05
N ASP A 26 -22.97 15.50 11.42
CA ASP A 26 -22.30 15.30 10.15
C ASP A 26 -21.27 14.12 10.19
N ASP A 27 -21.25 13.33 11.26
CA ASP A 27 -20.42 12.17 11.53
C ASP A 27 -21.10 10.84 11.15
N ASP A 28 -22.27 10.85 10.51
CA ASP A 28 -22.97 9.65 10.04
C ASP A 28 -22.40 9.17 8.69
N GLU A 29 -21.08 9.11 8.59
CA GLU A 29 -20.45 8.20 7.65
C GLU A 29 -20.74 6.79 8.17
N GLY A 30 -21.45 6.00 7.37
CA GLY A 30 -21.86 4.63 7.73
C GLY A 30 -20.67 3.76 8.16
N ALA A 31 -20.91 2.49 8.48
CA ALA A 31 -19.83 1.57 8.85
C ALA A 31 -18.68 1.60 7.82
N PRO A 32 -17.43 1.58 8.25
CA PRO A 32 -16.28 1.60 7.34
C PRO A 32 -16.29 0.37 6.43
N ARG A 33 -15.77 0.53 5.21
CA ARG A 33 -15.54 -0.54 4.26
C ARG A 33 -14.16 -0.39 3.65
N ILE A 34 -13.37 -1.45 3.64
CA ILE A 34 -12.07 -1.50 2.98
C ILE A 34 -12.26 -2.25 1.65
N ASP A 35 -11.99 -1.58 0.53
CA ASP A 35 -12.12 -2.18 -0.80
C ASP A 35 -10.81 -2.80 -1.28
N SER A 36 -9.69 -2.15 -0.97
CA SER A 36 -8.35 -2.58 -1.39
C SER A 36 -7.25 -1.94 -0.57
N VAL A 37 -6.07 -2.57 -0.62
CA VAL A 37 -4.82 -2.07 -0.07
C VAL A 37 -3.88 -1.77 -1.22
N TRP A 38 -3.16 -0.66 -1.17
CA TRP A 38 -2.24 -0.21 -2.22
C TRP A 38 -0.90 0.19 -1.62
N TYR A 39 0.17 0.02 -2.39
CA TYR A 39 1.45 0.61 -2.04
C TYR A 39 1.38 2.13 -2.25
N ASN A 40 1.67 2.90 -1.22
CA ASN A 40 1.85 4.34 -1.37
C ASN A 40 3.31 4.64 -1.63
N MET A 41 3.68 4.68 -2.89
CA MET A 41 5.04 4.96 -3.34
C MET A 41 5.03 6.22 -4.20
N VAL A 42 5.94 7.14 -3.88
CA VAL A 42 6.00 8.50 -4.47
C VAL A 42 6.24 8.48 -5.98
N SER A 43 6.80 7.41 -6.52
CA SER A 43 7.29 7.34 -7.91
C SER A 43 6.56 6.34 -8.79
N ARG A 44 5.46 5.72 -8.32
CA ARG A 44 4.76 4.67 -9.08
C ARG A 44 3.30 4.95 -9.32
N PRO A 45 2.74 4.41 -10.42
CA PRO A 45 1.31 4.18 -10.47
C PRO A 45 0.93 3.33 -9.25
N ILE A 46 -0.17 3.72 -8.64
CA ILE A 46 -0.74 3.08 -7.47
C ILE A 46 -1.06 1.64 -7.83
N GLU A 47 -0.46 0.68 -7.13
CA GLU A 47 -0.69 -0.74 -7.37
C GLU A 47 -1.25 -1.42 -6.13
N GLN A 48 -2.17 -2.34 -6.37
CA GLN A 48 -2.81 -3.09 -5.30
C GLN A 48 -1.76 -3.99 -4.62
N ALA A 49 -1.71 -3.89 -3.29
CA ALA A 49 -0.86 -4.71 -2.46
C ALA A 49 -1.66 -5.87 -1.87
N LEU A 50 -1.13 -7.07 -1.96
CA LEU A 50 -1.66 -8.26 -1.29
C LEU A 50 -0.80 -8.66 -0.08
N CYS A 51 0.45 -8.23 -0.07
CA CYS A 51 1.35 -8.34 1.07
C CYS A 51 2.24 -7.10 1.21
N ALA A 52 2.91 -6.99 2.35
CA ALA A 52 3.91 -5.94 2.59
C ALA A 52 4.98 -6.39 3.59
N TYR A 53 6.02 -5.57 3.74
CA TYR A 53 7.08 -5.75 4.73
C TYR A 53 7.07 -4.62 5.76
N PRO A 54 7.60 -4.85 6.96
CA PRO A 54 7.80 -3.79 7.94
C PRO A 54 8.50 -2.56 7.32
N GLY A 55 8.03 -1.37 7.66
CA GLY A 55 8.55 -0.10 7.14
C GLY A 55 7.95 0.37 5.82
N GLN A 56 7.17 -0.45 5.11
CA GLN A 56 6.48 0.00 3.90
C GLN A 56 5.28 0.88 4.20
N THR A 57 4.99 1.81 3.30
CA THR A 57 3.82 2.68 3.38
C THR A 57 2.70 2.10 2.54
N LEU A 58 1.52 2.00 3.15
CA LEU A 58 0.30 1.48 2.55
C LEU A 58 -0.78 2.55 2.50
N CYS A 59 -1.66 2.46 1.52
CA CYS A 59 -2.88 3.23 1.42
C CYS A 59 -4.08 2.28 1.35
N LEU A 60 -5.02 2.41 2.27
CA LEU A 60 -6.30 1.74 2.21
C LEU A 60 -7.26 2.59 1.40
N HIS A 61 -7.92 1.98 0.44
CA HIS A 61 -9.04 2.56 -0.29
C HIS A 61 -10.34 1.95 0.18
N GLY A 62 -11.37 2.78 0.33
CA GLY A 62 -12.65 2.33 0.82
C GLY A 62 -13.66 3.46 1.00
N SER A 63 -14.46 3.37 2.05
CA SER A 63 -15.45 4.38 2.41
C SER A 63 -15.75 4.34 3.92
N GLY A 64 -16.35 5.42 4.44
CA GLY A 64 -16.75 5.49 5.85
C GLY A 64 -15.56 5.58 6.80
N PHE A 65 -14.42 6.14 6.37
CA PHE A 65 -13.21 6.27 7.19
C PHE A 65 -13.21 7.53 8.06
N GLY A 66 -14.23 8.37 7.97
CA GLY A 66 -14.39 9.51 8.87
C GLY A 66 -14.46 9.09 10.33
N GLY A 67 -13.89 9.92 11.21
CA GLY A 67 -13.81 9.61 12.64
C GLY A 67 -12.95 8.37 12.95
N LEU A 68 -11.86 8.18 12.20
CA LEU A 68 -10.89 7.11 12.41
C LEU A 68 -10.39 7.07 13.86
N LYS A 69 -10.48 5.90 14.48
CA LYS A 69 -10.03 5.64 15.85
C LYS A 69 -8.78 4.79 15.90
N GLN A 70 -8.74 3.72 15.09
CA GLN A 70 -7.65 2.76 15.08
C GLN A 70 -7.46 2.17 13.69
N VAL A 71 -6.20 1.91 13.35
CA VAL A 71 -5.77 0.98 12.31
C VAL A 71 -4.97 -0.11 13.00
N ILE A 72 -5.32 -1.37 12.78
CA ILE A 72 -4.68 -2.53 13.40
C ILE A 72 -4.22 -3.46 12.27
N VAL A 73 -2.96 -3.84 12.29
CA VAL A 73 -2.38 -4.80 11.35
C VAL A 73 -1.85 -5.98 12.15
N ASN A 74 -2.43 -7.16 11.96
CA ASN A 74 -2.02 -8.40 12.64
C ASN A 74 -1.83 -8.20 14.15
N ASP A 75 -2.85 -7.68 14.87
CA ASP A 75 -2.82 -7.34 16.29
C ASP A 75 -1.87 -6.21 16.69
N THR A 76 -1.15 -5.59 15.75
CA THR A 76 -0.33 -4.41 16.00
C THR A 76 -1.12 -3.15 15.70
N GLU A 77 -1.38 -2.33 16.71
CA GLU A 77 -2.02 -1.02 16.54
C GLU A 77 -1.04 -0.04 15.92
N ILE A 78 -1.48 0.63 14.84
CA ILE A 78 -0.71 1.68 14.18
C ILE A 78 -0.85 2.97 14.98
N ASN A 79 0.27 3.54 15.41
CA ASN A 79 0.26 4.80 16.14
C ASN A 79 -0.05 5.97 15.20
N LEU A 80 -1.29 6.42 15.22
CA LEU A 80 -1.79 7.51 14.36
C LEU A 80 -1.15 8.88 14.65
N ASN A 81 -0.46 9.04 15.81
CA ASN A 81 0.17 10.30 16.18
C ASN A 81 1.64 10.41 15.76
N THR A 82 2.33 9.29 15.53
CA THR A 82 3.78 9.26 15.27
C THR A 82 4.12 8.80 13.86
N LEU A 83 3.25 8.04 13.22
CA LEU A 83 3.39 7.61 11.84
C LEU A 83 2.58 8.54 10.96
N PHE A 84 3.09 8.81 9.75
CA PHE A 84 2.36 9.61 8.80
C PHE A 84 1.04 8.90 8.46
N VAL A 85 -0.06 9.47 8.92
CA VAL A 85 -1.40 9.01 8.58
C VAL A 85 -2.09 10.16 7.88
N TYR A 86 -2.50 9.93 6.64
CA TYR A 86 -3.41 10.81 5.93
C TYR A 86 -4.78 10.15 5.94
N GLU A 87 -5.74 10.86 6.52
CA GLU A 87 -7.13 10.41 6.61
C GLU A 87 -8.02 11.23 5.69
N SER A 88 -8.86 10.54 4.94
CA SER A 88 -10.03 11.11 4.27
C SER A 88 -11.18 10.10 4.40
N SER A 89 -12.37 10.49 4.00
CA SER A 89 -13.54 9.59 4.05
C SER A 89 -13.37 8.31 3.21
N SER A 90 -12.39 8.27 2.30
CA SER A 90 -12.16 7.17 1.36
C SER A 90 -10.74 6.61 1.36
N ASN A 91 -9.78 7.27 2.01
CA ASN A 91 -8.38 6.87 1.98
C ASN A 91 -7.71 7.02 3.34
N ILE A 92 -6.92 6.02 3.72
CA ILE A 92 -6.03 6.06 4.90
C ILE A 92 -4.63 5.65 4.46
N THR A 93 -3.65 6.53 4.66
CA THR A 93 -2.24 6.22 4.36
C THR A 93 -1.45 6.11 5.65
N PHE A 94 -0.71 5.02 5.83
CA PHE A 94 0.11 4.77 7.02
C PHE A 94 1.34 3.95 6.69
N GLN A 95 2.35 4.02 7.54
CA GLN A 95 3.54 3.19 7.45
C GLN A 95 3.46 2.02 8.43
N LEU A 96 3.81 0.82 7.97
CA LEU A 96 3.96 -0.35 8.84
C LEU A 96 5.13 -0.14 9.80
N PRO A 97 4.95 -0.28 11.11
CA PRO A 97 6.06 -0.18 12.06
C PRO A 97 7.05 -1.33 11.89
N ALA A 98 8.30 -1.11 12.28
CA ALA A 98 9.35 -2.12 12.17
C ALA A 98 9.05 -3.40 12.99
N ASN A 99 8.26 -3.27 14.05
CA ASN A 99 7.86 -4.35 14.95
C ASN A 99 6.44 -4.87 14.70
N VAL A 100 5.86 -4.62 13.53
CA VAL A 100 4.55 -5.17 13.18
C VAL A 100 4.56 -6.69 13.26
N ASN A 101 3.48 -7.26 13.78
CA ASN A 101 3.32 -8.71 13.82
C ASN A 101 3.20 -9.29 12.41
N THR A 102 4.02 -10.30 12.10
CA THR A 102 4.07 -10.95 10.77
C THR A 102 3.38 -12.32 10.75
N THR A 103 2.69 -12.70 11.82
CA THR A 103 2.01 -14.01 11.92
C THR A 103 0.51 -13.95 11.67
N GLY A 104 -0.05 -12.76 11.54
CA GLY A 104 -1.46 -12.57 11.19
C GLY A 104 -1.67 -12.39 9.67
N ASP A 105 -2.93 -12.23 9.30
CA ASP A 105 -3.36 -12.15 7.91
C ASP A 105 -4.45 -11.08 7.65
N TYR A 106 -4.46 -9.98 8.43
CA TYR A 106 -5.49 -8.97 8.28
C TYR A 106 -5.05 -7.53 8.55
N ILE A 107 -5.78 -6.59 7.96
CA ILE A 107 -5.84 -5.19 8.37
C ILE A 107 -7.25 -4.88 8.85
N LYS A 108 -7.39 -4.22 9.99
CA LYS A 108 -8.65 -3.77 10.57
C LYS A 108 -8.65 -2.27 10.78
N VAL A 109 -9.72 -1.63 10.36
CA VAL A 109 -10.01 -0.21 10.59
C VAL A 109 -11.18 -0.09 11.56
N VAL A 110 -11.05 0.78 12.55
CA VAL A 110 -12.11 1.11 13.51
C VAL A 110 -12.40 2.61 13.41
N THR A 111 -13.65 2.95 13.21
CA THR A 111 -14.16 4.34 13.15
C THR A 111 -15.26 4.58 14.18
N ALA A 112 -15.83 5.76 14.19
CA ALA A 112 -17.03 6.03 14.99
C ALA A 112 -18.24 5.21 14.50
N GLY A 113 -18.33 4.94 13.19
CA GLY A 113 -19.42 4.19 12.56
C GLY A 113 -19.32 2.66 12.66
N GLY A 114 -18.18 2.11 13.13
CA GLY A 114 -17.99 0.67 13.25
C GLY A 114 -16.58 0.18 12.95
N GLN A 115 -16.47 -1.04 12.42
CA GLN A 115 -15.20 -1.62 12.03
C GLN A 115 -15.29 -2.39 10.71
N ALA A 116 -14.16 -2.45 9.99
CA ALA A 116 -13.99 -3.27 8.79
C ALA A 116 -12.66 -4.01 8.85
N THR A 117 -12.59 -5.15 8.17
CA THR A 117 -11.39 -5.99 8.10
C THR A 117 -11.20 -6.48 6.67
N ILE A 118 -9.95 -6.51 6.20
CA ILE A 118 -9.56 -7.09 4.92
C ILE A 118 -8.41 -8.08 5.14
N PRO A 119 -8.38 -9.23 4.46
CA PRO A 119 -7.22 -10.12 4.46
C PRO A 119 -5.98 -9.40 3.91
N PHE A 120 -4.86 -9.52 4.62
CA PHE A 120 -3.60 -8.92 4.21
C PHE A 120 -2.42 -9.56 4.93
N VAL A 121 -1.37 -9.91 4.18
CA VAL A 121 -0.20 -10.59 4.73
C VAL A 121 0.93 -9.59 4.97
N VAL A 122 1.51 -9.61 6.17
CA VAL A 122 2.78 -8.92 6.44
C VAL A 122 3.88 -9.97 6.53
N ARG A 123 4.89 -9.87 5.67
CA ARG A 123 6.01 -10.79 5.62
C ARG A 123 7.14 -10.35 6.56
N PRO A 124 7.96 -11.30 7.07
CA PRO A 124 9.14 -10.95 7.83
C PRO A 124 10.11 -10.06 7.04
N ALA A 125 10.75 -9.11 7.71
CA ALA A 125 11.73 -8.23 7.07
C ALA A 125 12.91 -9.01 6.44
N SER A 126 13.23 -10.19 6.97
CA SER A 126 14.28 -11.08 6.43
C SER A 126 13.95 -11.66 5.05
N GLU A 127 12.68 -11.66 4.65
CA GLU A 127 12.24 -12.14 3.33
C GLU A 127 12.16 -11.01 2.29
N LYS A 128 12.36 -9.75 2.73
CA LYS A 128 12.27 -8.59 1.84
C LYS A 128 13.34 -8.65 0.76
N PRO A 129 12.96 -8.60 -0.52
CA PRO A 129 13.94 -8.47 -1.60
C PRO A 129 14.65 -7.11 -1.50
N GLU A 130 15.95 -7.11 -1.70
CA GLU A 130 16.76 -5.88 -1.73
C GLU A 130 17.84 -5.96 -2.79
N ILE A 131 17.89 -4.96 -3.69
CA ILE A 131 18.99 -4.78 -4.63
C ILE A 131 20.13 -4.07 -3.92
N THR A 132 21.33 -4.62 -3.96
CA THR A 132 22.52 -4.05 -3.31
C THR A 132 23.51 -3.46 -4.29
N ALA A 133 23.64 -4.03 -5.51
CA ALA A 133 24.62 -3.60 -6.51
C ALA A 133 24.18 -3.92 -7.94
N PHE A 134 24.86 -3.29 -8.90
CA PHE A 134 24.81 -3.60 -10.32
C PHE A 134 26.22 -3.84 -10.88
N SER A 135 26.33 -4.68 -11.91
CA SER A 135 27.59 -4.96 -12.59
C SER A 135 28.12 -3.77 -13.39
N ALA A 136 27.29 -2.80 -13.72
CA ALA A 136 27.67 -1.62 -14.48
C ALA A 136 26.89 -0.39 -14.02
N THR A 137 27.54 0.76 -14.08
CA THR A 137 26.94 2.08 -13.85
C THR A 137 26.58 2.79 -15.16
N THR A 138 27.06 2.29 -16.29
CA THR A 138 26.72 2.74 -17.64
C THR A 138 25.90 1.65 -18.33
N LEU A 139 24.68 1.99 -18.74
CA LEU A 139 23.80 1.07 -19.44
C LEU A 139 24.12 1.09 -20.95
N ILE A 140 24.49 -0.05 -21.49
CA ILE A 140 24.77 -0.24 -22.92
C ILE A 140 23.73 -1.20 -23.49
N ALA A 141 22.97 -0.74 -24.47
CA ALA A 141 21.92 -1.52 -25.13
C ALA A 141 22.42 -2.91 -25.59
N GLY A 142 21.61 -3.91 -25.35
CA GLY A 142 21.89 -5.33 -25.70
C GLY A 142 22.93 -6.02 -24.80
N ARG A 143 23.51 -5.34 -23.82
CA ARG A 143 24.39 -5.96 -22.82
C ARG A 143 23.60 -6.49 -21.66
N THR A 144 24.13 -7.51 -21.01
CA THR A 144 23.58 -8.04 -19.77
C THR A 144 23.96 -7.16 -18.59
N LEU A 145 22.95 -6.75 -17.83
CA LEU A 145 23.11 -6.12 -16.52
C LEU A 145 22.89 -7.19 -15.46
N THR A 146 23.90 -7.43 -14.63
CA THR A 146 23.76 -8.26 -13.44
C THR A 146 23.34 -7.38 -12.26
N ILE A 147 22.25 -7.75 -11.64
CA ILE A 147 21.70 -7.11 -10.44
C ILE A 147 21.99 -8.04 -9.27
N THR A 148 22.67 -7.53 -8.27
CA THR A 148 23.03 -8.29 -7.05
C THR A 148 22.20 -7.80 -5.88
N GLY A 149 21.82 -8.73 -5.00
CA GLY A 149 21.00 -8.40 -3.85
C GLY A 149 20.79 -9.58 -2.90
N VAL A 150 19.69 -9.54 -2.20
CA VAL A 150 19.21 -10.62 -1.33
C VAL A 150 17.74 -10.91 -1.63
N ASN A 151 17.32 -12.15 -1.46
CA ASN A 151 15.94 -12.59 -1.71
C ASN A 151 15.43 -12.26 -3.13
N LEU A 152 16.29 -12.33 -4.13
CA LEU A 152 15.94 -11.99 -5.52
C LEU A 152 15.30 -13.16 -6.28
N GLU A 153 15.30 -14.37 -5.72
CA GLU A 153 14.65 -15.53 -6.31
C GLU A 153 13.17 -15.27 -6.56
N GLY A 154 12.70 -15.69 -7.73
CA GLY A 154 11.32 -15.47 -8.15
C GLY A 154 11.03 -14.07 -8.70
N ALA A 155 12.06 -13.25 -8.98
CA ALA A 155 11.86 -12.01 -9.73
C ALA A 155 11.23 -12.30 -11.09
N THR A 156 10.12 -11.61 -11.40
CA THR A 156 9.36 -11.78 -12.64
C THR A 156 9.53 -10.61 -13.60
N GLU A 157 9.85 -9.44 -13.06
CA GLU A 157 10.00 -8.22 -13.84
C GLU A 157 11.09 -7.33 -13.25
N VAL A 158 11.82 -6.66 -14.15
CA VAL A 158 12.78 -5.61 -13.82
C VAL A 158 12.53 -4.43 -14.74
N TRP A 159 12.45 -3.25 -14.15
CA TRP A 159 12.18 -2.01 -14.86
C TRP A 159 13.31 -1.01 -14.63
N LEU A 160 13.84 -0.44 -15.71
CA LEU A 160 14.86 0.59 -15.67
C LEU A 160 14.25 1.98 -15.98
N PRO A 161 14.72 3.04 -15.32
CA PRO A 161 14.16 4.38 -15.48
C PRO A 161 14.53 5.02 -16.81
N LEU A 162 13.57 5.70 -17.45
CA LEU A 162 13.78 6.49 -18.68
C LEU A 162 14.05 7.97 -18.37
N ALA A 163 14.74 8.65 -19.28
CA ALA A 163 15.15 10.05 -19.12
C ALA A 163 13.97 11.04 -19.03
N PHE A 164 12.84 10.72 -19.65
CA PHE A 164 11.69 11.62 -19.79
C PHE A 164 10.44 11.02 -19.17
N ASP A 165 10.50 10.68 -17.91
CA ASP A 165 9.43 10.01 -17.20
C ASP A 165 9.14 8.58 -17.70
N GLY A 166 8.79 7.72 -16.76
CA GLY A 166 8.46 6.34 -17.05
C GLY A 166 9.63 5.36 -16.89
N ARG A 167 9.37 4.15 -17.32
CA ARG A 167 10.27 3.00 -17.14
C ARG A 167 10.15 2.08 -18.32
N VAL A 168 11.21 1.32 -18.58
CA VAL A 168 11.24 0.27 -19.60
C VAL A 168 11.44 -1.08 -18.92
N LYS A 169 10.65 -2.06 -19.30
CA LYS A 169 10.80 -3.45 -18.86
C LYS A 169 11.99 -4.09 -19.53
N CYS A 170 12.82 -4.76 -18.74
CA CYS A 170 13.95 -5.56 -19.23
C CYS A 170 13.52 -7.00 -19.48
N GLU A 171 14.14 -7.65 -20.43
CA GLU A 171 14.06 -9.10 -20.62
C GLU A 171 15.12 -9.78 -19.74
N PHE A 172 14.78 -10.92 -19.15
CA PHE A 172 15.78 -11.75 -18.45
C PHE A 172 16.71 -12.38 -19.47
N ASP A 173 18.02 -12.42 -19.14
CA ASP A 173 19.01 -13.06 -20.00
C ASP A 173 18.84 -14.59 -19.99
N PRO A 174 18.38 -15.23 -21.07
CA PRO A 174 18.14 -16.66 -21.10
C PRO A 174 19.41 -17.50 -21.05
N THR A 175 20.58 -16.87 -21.21
CA THR A 175 21.88 -17.55 -21.21
C THR A 175 22.49 -17.62 -19.81
N GLN A 176 21.91 -16.92 -18.83
CA GLN A 176 22.41 -16.85 -17.46
C GLN A 176 21.32 -17.27 -16.46
N ILE A 177 21.74 -18.03 -15.46
CA ILE A 177 20.83 -18.52 -14.43
C ILE A 177 20.77 -17.46 -13.31
N SER A 178 19.57 -16.96 -13.06
CA SER A 178 19.30 -16.13 -11.88
C SER A 178 19.28 -16.99 -10.62
N SER A 179 19.67 -16.39 -9.50
CA SER A 179 19.72 -17.03 -8.18
C SER A 179 19.07 -16.12 -7.14
N ASP A 180 19.04 -16.57 -5.89
CA ASP A 180 18.55 -15.76 -4.76
C ASP A 180 19.31 -14.44 -4.58
N ASN A 181 20.56 -14.37 -5.01
CA ASN A 181 21.45 -13.22 -4.84
C ASN A 181 21.74 -12.46 -6.13
N THR A 182 21.39 -12.99 -7.29
CA THR A 182 21.67 -12.37 -8.60
C THR A 182 20.57 -12.61 -9.60
N ILE A 183 20.25 -11.57 -10.36
CA ILE A 183 19.41 -11.66 -11.56
C ILE A 183 20.13 -11.01 -12.74
N HIS A 184 19.88 -11.51 -13.92
CA HIS A 184 20.53 -11.09 -15.14
C HIS A 184 19.47 -10.63 -16.15
N VAL A 185 19.57 -9.36 -16.58
CA VAL A 185 18.63 -8.78 -17.53
C VAL A 185 19.35 -8.16 -18.71
N ILE A 186 18.72 -8.20 -19.88
CA ILE A 186 19.22 -7.54 -21.08
C ILE A 186 18.79 -6.08 -21.06
N ILE A 187 19.74 -5.17 -21.22
CA ILE A 187 19.48 -3.74 -21.29
C ILE A 187 18.76 -3.44 -22.62
N PRO A 188 17.53 -2.86 -22.57
CA PRO A 188 16.76 -2.57 -23.76
C PRO A 188 17.48 -1.63 -24.73
N ALA A 189 17.24 -1.84 -26.03
CA ALA A 189 17.69 -0.95 -27.09
C ALA A 189 16.67 0.18 -27.36
N ASP A 190 17.10 1.19 -28.11
CA ASP A 190 16.23 2.27 -28.63
C ASP A 190 15.53 3.12 -27.57
N VAL A 191 16.10 3.19 -26.37
CA VAL A 191 15.62 4.02 -25.26
C VAL A 191 16.74 4.90 -24.70
N THR A 192 16.35 6.03 -24.12
CA THR A 192 17.26 6.92 -23.38
C THR A 192 16.98 6.75 -21.89
N PHE A 193 17.99 6.31 -21.15
CA PHE A 193 17.88 6.10 -19.70
C PHE A 193 18.06 7.40 -18.91
N ALA A 194 17.49 7.46 -17.74
CA ALA A 194 17.73 8.52 -16.78
C ALA A 194 19.19 8.54 -16.33
N THR A 195 19.69 9.74 -16.00
CA THR A 195 21.05 9.94 -15.48
C THR A 195 21.01 10.44 -14.05
N GLY A 196 22.00 10.07 -13.26
CA GLY A 196 22.09 10.46 -11.86
C GLY A 196 21.43 9.46 -10.91
N GLN A 197 20.75 9.96 -9.91
CA GLN A 197 20.05 9.14 -8.92
C GLN A 197 18.77 8.57 -9.54
N CYS A 198 18.69 7.27 -9.66
CA CYS A 198 17.61 6.58 -10.37
C CYS A 198 17.04 5.44 -9.55
N GLU A 199 15.78 5.17 -9.75
CA GLU A 199 15.07 4.06 -9.15
C GLU A 199 14.97 2.89 -10.12
N VAL A 200 15.40 1.72 -9.69
CA VAL A 200 15.18 0.45 -10.39
C VAL A 200 14.12 -0.33 -9.65
N VAL A 201 13.17 -0.82 -10.40
CA VAL A 201 12.04 -1.56 -9.86
C VAL A 201 12.17 -3.02 -10.21
N MET A 202 11.97 -3.87 -9.24
CA MET A 202 11.89 -5.30 -9.40
C MET A 202 10.57 -5.81 -8.82
N GLU A 203 9.85 -6.59 -9.61
CA GLU A 203 8.71 -7.35 -9.13
C GLU A 203 9.12 -8.77 -8.82
N LYS A 204 8.60 -9.28 -7.73
CA LYS A 204 8.71 -10.66 -7.34
C LYS A 204 7.31 -11.22 -7.12
N GLN A 205 6.97 -12.23 -7.89
CA GLN A 205 5.72 -12.95 -7.71
C GLN A 205 6.00 -14.22 -6.91
N ASP A 206 5.38 -14.36 -5.76
CA ASP A 206 5.52 -15.55 -4.93
C ASP A 206 4.38 -16.56 -5.13
N ALA A 207 4.40 -17.66 -4.33
CA ALA A 207 3.42 -18.74 -4.40
C ALA A 207 1.97 -18.29 -4.14
N LEU A 208 1.75 -17.13 -3.53
CA LEU A 208 0.43 -16.55 -3.28
C LEU A 208 -0.03 -15.63 -4.41
N ARG A 209 0.74 -15.50 -5.47
CA ARG A 209 0.57 -14.51 -6.55
C ARG A 209 0.71 -13.07 -6.08
N ASP A 210 1.38 -12.86 -4.97
CA ASP A 210 1.62 -11.54 -4.43
C ASP A 210 2.75 -10.86 -5.18
N ILE A 211 2.49 -9.65 -5.67
CA ILE A 211 3.52 -8.85 -6.32
C ILE A 211 4.21 -8.04 -5.24
N THR A 212 5.49 -8.32 -5.04
CA THR A 212 6.32 -7.58 -4.10
C THR A 212 7.24 -6.64 -4.84
N TYR A 213 7.26 -5.37 -4.44
CA TYR A 213 8.08 -4.35 -5.05
C TYR A 213 9.28 -4.04 -4.17
N THR A 214 10.45 -4.06 -4.78
CA THR A 214 11.66 -3.53 -4.15
C THR A 214 12.12 -2.30 -4.88
N GLU A 215 12.11 -1.18 -4.20
CA GLU A 215 12.66 0.06 -4.70
C GLU A 215 14.03 0.29 -4.11
N LYS A 216 14.99 0.60 -4.95
CA LYS A 216 16.28 1.14 -4.52
C LYS A 216 16.63 2.37 -5.32
N VAL A 217 16.83 3.45 -4.59
CA VAL A 217 17.35 4.68 -5.16
C VAL A 217 18.86 4.57 -5.21
N PHE A 218 19.45 4.69 -6.41
CA PHE A 218 20.89 4.70 -6.58
C PHE A 218 21.46 6.05 -6.23
N SER A 219 22.31 6.11 -5.19
CA SER A 219 22.99 7.32 -4.75
C SER A 219 24.27 7.62 -5.53
N ALA A 220 24.73 6.74 -6.40
CA ALA A 220 25.91 6.97 -7.23
C ALA A 220 25.53 7.68 -8.54
N SER A 221 26.41 8.51 -9.06
CA SER A 221 26.30 9.12 -10.38
C SER A 221 26.39 8.04 -11.46
N THR A 222 25.31 7.32 -11.66
CA THR A 222 25.15 6.37 -12.74
C THR A 222 24.88 7.17 -14.01
N ASN A 223 25.90 7.38 -14.80
CA ASN A 223 25.72 7.87 -16.15
C ASN A 223 25.17 6.72 -16.98
N PHE A 224 23.86 6.62 -17.03
CA PHE A 224 23.20 5.78 -18.01
C PHE A 224 23.34 6.47 -19.38
N LYS A 225 24.13 5.93 -20.31
CA LYS A 225 24.24 6.38 -21.67
C LYS A 225 23.62 5.37 -22.61
#